data_39596e040591f2e89081f3bdab4e0389
#
_entry.id   39596e040591f2e89081f3bdab4e0389
#
_cell.length_a   1.000
_cell.length_b   1.000
_cell.length_c   1.000
_cell.angle_alpha   90.00
_cell.angle_beta   90.00
_cell.angle_gamma   90.00
#
_symmetry.space_group_name_H-M   'P 1'
#
loop_
_entity.id
_entity.type
_entity.pdbx_description
1 polymer ?
#
loop_
_entity_poly.entity_id
_entity_poly.type
_entity_poly.pdbx_seq_one_letter_code
_entity_poly.pdbx_strand_id
1 'polypeptide(L)'
;MRIKHINKLYVTYHGQRVGTLMMSPNGESVVFQYTEEWLQTGFSISPLELKLENKLFIAPRNPFYGNFGIFEDSMPDGYGRYLLNRILREQGVDDFSLTPLQRLAIVGSAGMGALCYEPAIETTAGGALPELDELQQLALDVLSEKQTEGADVLYYNSGNSGGCRPKCLLHQDGKDWLVKFRHTYDPADIGEQEYRYMQLAARCGIEIPECRLIQGRYFASQRFDRTERGERIHVATAAALLTESINPPKTDYKTLLSLTGWLTQSPQQVEQMFRRMVYNVLIENKDDHAKNFTFLWREGKWRLAPAYDLLPCIDGYHGQHATSVMGKGNPTENDMIAAGESIRINAHRGKQIIDEIKGVITDN
;
A
#
# COMPACT_ATOMS: atom_id res chain seq x y z
N MET A 1 18.04 0.36 -19.21
CA MET A 1 16.59 0.13 -19.55
C MET A 1 16.24 0.94 -20.79
N ARG A 2 15.67 0.37 -21.86
CA ARG A 2 15.25 1.11 -23.06
C ARG A 2 13.76 1.40 -23.00
N ILE A 3 13.38 2.66 -22.77
CA ILE A 3 11.96 3.07 -22.74
C ILE A 3 11.41 3.06 -24.16
N LYS A 4 10.46 2.16 -24.42
CA LYS A 4 9.75 2.07 -25.70
C LYS A 4 8.48 2.93 -25.67
N HIS A 5 8.02 3.38 -26.83
CA HIS A 5 6.72 3.98 -26.95
C HIS A 5 5.63 2.90 -26.75
N ILE A 6 4.74 3.12 -25.79
CA ILE A 6 3.67 2.16 -25.43
C ILE A 6 2.32 2.84 -25.61
N ASN A 7 1.58 2.42 -26.63
CA ASN A 7 0.23 2.92 -26.91
C ASN A 7 -0.85 2.08 -26.28
N LYS A 8 -0.53 0.81 -25.97
CA LYS A 8 -1.47 -0.17 -25.46
C LYS A 8 -0.75 -1.07 -24.46
N LEU A 9 -1.39 -1.33 -23.34
CA LEU A 9 -0.90 -2.20 -22.29
C LEU A 9 -2.02 -3.15 -21.87
N TYR A 10 -1.71 -4.41 -21.65
CA TYR A 10 -2.65 -5.39 -21.15
C TYR A 10 -2.49 -5.54 -19.66
N VAL A 11 -3.61 -5.58 -18.95
CA VAL A 11 -3.66 -5.93 -17.52
C VAL A 11 -3.96 -7.42 -17.45
N THR A 12 -3.13 -8.17 -16.72
CA THR A 12 -3.32 -9.60 -16.50
C THR A 12 -3.43 -9.93 -15.01
N TYR A 13 -4.12 -11.02 -14.71
CA TYR A 13 -4.30 -11.58 -13.37
C TYR A 13 -4.17 -13.10 -13.47
N HIS A 14 -3.17 -13.69 -12.82
CA HIS A 14 -2.86 -15.13 -12.90
C HIS A 14 -2.74 -15.64 -14.37
N GLY A 15 -2.13 -14.83 -15.24
CA GLY A 15 -1.97 -15.15 -16.66
C GLY A 15 -3.23 -14.93 -17.52
N GLN A 16 -4.38 -14.66 -16.93
CA GLN A 16 -5.61 -14.31 -17.67
C GLN A 16 -5.66 -12.81 -17.93
N ARG A 17 -6.07 -12.42 -19.14
CA ARG A 17 -6.23 -11.01 -19.50
C ARG A 17 -7.48 -10.42 -18.85
N VAL A 18 -7.28 -9.43 -17.99
CA VAL A 18 -8.34 -8.67 -17.32
C VAL A 18 -8.93 -7.62 -18.26
N GLY A 19 -8.04 -6.85 -18.89
CA GLY A 19 -8.46 -5.73 -19.73
C GLY A 19 -7.30 -5.09 -20.47
N THR A 20 -7.61 -3.97 -21.10
CA THR A 20 -6.68 -3.20 -21.91
C THR A 20 -6.62 -1.76 -21.43
N LEU A 21 -5.41 -1.22 -21.32
CA LEU A 21 -5.11 0.19 -21.06
C LEU A 21 -4.62 0.86 -22.33
N MET A 22 -5.09 2.07 -22.58
CA MET A 22 -4.63 2.97 -23.64
C MET A 22 -4.61 4.40 -23.12
N MET A 23 -3.86 5.29 -23.76
CA MET A 23 -4.02 6.73 -23.52
C MET A 23 -5.22 7.26 -24.28
N SER A 24 -5.93 8.20 -23.70
CA SER A 24 -6.97 8.97 -24.39
C SER A 24 -6.38 9.71 -25.60
N PRO A 25 -7.18 10.09 -26.61
CA PRO A 25 -6.68 10.76 -27.81
C PRO A 25 -5.90 12.05 -27.54
N ASN A 26 -6.24 12.77 -26.47
CA ASN A 26 -5.52 13.98 -26.04
C ASN A 26 -4.29 13.67 -25.15
N GLY A 27 -4.00 12.40 -24.86
CA GLY A 27 -2.85 11.97 -24.05
C GLY A 27 -2.95 12.28 -22.56
N GLU A 28 -4.11 12.76 -22.06
CA GLU A 28 -4.22 13.26 -20.67
C GLU A 28 -4.71 12.22 -19.66
N SER A 29 -5.40 11.18 -20.14
CA SER A 29 -6.01 10.17 -19.27
C SER A 29 -5.79 8.76 -19.77
N VAL A 30 -5.68 7.83 -18.84
CA VAL A 30 -5.73 6.39 -19.11
C VAL A 30 -7.17 5.98 -19.39
N VAL A 31 -7.33 5.15 -20.39
CA VAL A 31 -8.60 4.53 -20.76
C VAL A 31 -8.48 3.04 -20.51
N PHE A 32 -9.48 2.43 -19.87
CA PHE A 32 -9.52 1.02 -19.56
C PHE A 32 -10.80 0.37 -20.06
N GLN A 33 -10.69 -0.85 -20.56
CA GLN A 33 -11.81 -1.70 -20.90
C GLN A 33 -11.52 -3.15 -20.50
N TYR A 34 -12.47 -3.80 -19.83
CA TYR A 34 -12.42 -5.23 -19.55
C TYR A 34 -12.49 -6.06 -20.83
N THR A 35 -11.89 -7.25 -20.83
CA THR A 35 -12.12 -8.24 -21.90
C THR A 35 -13.48 -8.91 -21.73
N GLU A 36 -14.03 -9.45 -22.83
CA GLU A 36 -15.29 -10.19 -22.78
C GLU A 36 -15.20 -11.43 -21.90
N GLU A 37 -14.07 -12.15 -21.96
CA GLU A 37 -13.81 -13.32 -21.12
C GLU A 37 -13.78 -12.97 -19.66
N TRP A 38 -13.14 -11.84 -19.30
CA TRP A 38 -13.09 -11.39 -17.90
C TRP A 38 -14.46 -10.94 -17.38
N LEU A 39 -15.28 -10.33 -18.23
CA LEU A 39 -16.65 -9.94 -17.86
C LEU A 39 -17.52 -11.15 -17.50
N GLN A 40 -17.25 -12.32 -18.08
CA GLN A 40 -18.01 -13.55 -17.81
C GLN A 40 -17.57 -14.28 -16.55
N THR A 41 -16.27 -14.29 -16.24
CA THR A 41 -15.69 -15.16 -15.20
C THR A 41 -14.91 -14.42 -14.12
N GLY A 42 -14.61 -13.15 -14.34
CA GLY A 42 -13.78 -12.35 -13.45
C GLY A 42 -14.57 -11.60 -12.38
N PHE A 43 -13.92 -10.62 -11.82
CA PHE A 43 -14.47 -9.73 -10.80
C PHE A 43 -14.08 -8.27 -11.08
N SER A 44 -14.76 -7.32 -10.44
CA SER A 44 -14.35 -5.92 -10.49
C SER A 44 -13.05 -5.72 -9.71
N ILE A 45 -11.97 -5.33 -10.42
CA ILE A 45 -10.66 -5.06 -9.80
C ILE A 45 -10.64 -3.79 -8.96
N SER A 46 -11.62 -2.89 -9.13
CA SER A 46 -11.84 -1.69 -8.32
C SER A 46 -13.34 -1.39 -8.30
N PRO A 47 -14.11 -1.91 -7.31
CA PRO A 47 -15.58 -1.91 -7.35
C PRO A 47 -16.24 -0.54 -7.41
N LEU A 48 -15.56 0.51 -6.93
CA LEU A 48 -16.06 1.87 -6.98
C LEU A 48 -15.76 2.56 -8.33
N GLU A 49 -14.55 2.34 -8.86
CA GLU A 49 -14.04 3.06 -10.03
C GLU A 49 -14.23 2.26 -11.34
N LEU A 50 -13.96 0.95 -11.30
CA LEU A 50 -13.98 0.05 -12.45
C LEU A 50 -14.99 -1.10 -12.21
N LYS A 51 -16.27 -0.78 -12.20
CA LYS A 51 -17.33 -1.80 -12.09
C LYS A 51 -17.19 -2.83 -13.20
N LEU A 52 -17.56 -4.08 -12.94
CA LEU A 52 -17.51 -5.16 -13.94
C LEU A 52 -18.61 -4.95 -15.01
N GLU A 53 -18.37 -4.06 -15.95
CA GLU A 53 -19.30 -3.64 -17.00
C GLU A 53 -18.60 -3.56 -18.34
N ASN A 54 -19.31 -3.91 -19.40
CA ASN A 54 -18.81 -3.77 -20.78
C ASN A 54 -18.92 -2.31 -21.25
N LYS A 55 -17.98 -1.49 -20.77
CA LYS A 55 -17.85 -0.10 -21.21
C LYS A 55 -16.41 0.37 -21.19
N LEU A 56 -16.18 1.48 -21.85
CA LEU A 56 -14.92 2.20 -21.80
C LEU A 56 -14.90 3.08 -20.54
N PHE A 57 -13.91 2.87 -19.67
CA PHE A 57 -13.67 3.71 -18.51
C PHE A 57 -12.59 4.73 -18.84
N ILE A 58 -12.76 5.97 -18.42
CA ILE A 58 -11.78 7.04 -18.59
C ILE A 58 -11.37 7.52 -17.20
N ALA A 59 -10.08 7.49 -16.90
CA ALA A 59 -9.57 7.91 -15.61
C ALA A 59 -9.79 9.41 -15.38
N PRO A 60 -10.21 9.83 -14.18
CA PRO A 60 -10.26 11.25 -13.84
C PRO A 60 -8.84 11.83 -13.82
N ARG A 61 -8.70 13.11 -14.18
CA ARG A 61 -7.38 13.77 -14.17
C ARG A 61 -6.78 13.86 -12.76
N ASN A 62 -7.61 14.11 -11.77
CA ASN A 62 -7.22 14.19 -10.37
C ASN A 62 -7.80 13.03 -9.58
N PRO A 63 -7.09 12.51 -8.54
CA PRO A 63 -5.81 12.98 -8.01
C PRO A 63 -4.57 12.34 -8.68
N PHE A 64 -4.75 11.34 -9.53
CA PHE A 64 -3.67 10.47 -10.03
C PHE A 64 -3.20 10.82 -11.44
N TYR A 65 -3.27 12.11 -11.81
CA TYR A 65 -2.76 12.63 -13.09
C TYR A 65 -3.26 11.86 -14.34
N GLY A 66 -4.54 11.49 -14.33
CA GLY A 66 -5.17 10.75 -15.42
C GLY A 66 -4.94 9.24 -15.37
N ASN A 67 -4.52 8.69 -14.23
CA ASN A 67 -4.48 7.24 -13.99
C ASN A 67 -5.63 6.82 -13.07
N PHE A 68 -6.00 5.53 -13.10
CA PHE A 68 -6.94 4.95 -12.15
C PHE A 68 -6.22 4.60 -10.85
N GLY A 69 -6.90 4.76 -9.71
CA GLY A 69 -6.35 4.50 -8.41
C GLY A 69 -5.78 3.08 -8.26
N ILE A 70 -6.49 2.08 -8.79
CA ILE A 70 -6.04 0.69 -8.72
C ILE A 70 -4.73 0.44 -9.47
N PHE A 71 -4.48 1.14 -10.56
CA PHE A 71 -3.21 1.04 -11.29
C PHE A 71 -2.13 1.91 -10.65
N GLU A 72 -2.53 3.00 -9.96
CA GLU A 72 -1.61 3.81 -9.17
C GLU A 72 -1.05 3.04 -7.96
N ASP A 73 -1.83 2.15 -7.36
CA ASP A 73 -1.37 1.24 -6.29
C ASP A 73 -0.27 0.28 -6.74
N SER A 74 -0.15 0.01 -8.04
CA SER A 74 0.93 -0.81 -8.59
C SER A 74 2.22 -0.02 -8.83
N MET A 75 2.14 1.32 -8.82
CA MET A 75 3.30 2.18 -9.05
C MET A 75 4.19 2.23 -7.81
N PRO A 76 5.50 2.34 -8.00
CA PRO A 76 6.39 2.64 -6.88
C PRO A 76 6.05 4.02 -6.31
N ASP A 77 6.02 4.14 -4.99
CA ASP A 77 5.91 5.42 -4.28
C ASP A 77 7.09 5.61 -3.31
N GLY A 78 7.18 6.75 -2.67
CA GLY A 78 8.19 7.05 -1.69
C GLY A 78 9.61 6.60 -2.11
N TYR A 79 10.14 5.62 -1.40
CA TYR A 79 11.48 5.09 -1.63
C TYR A 79 11.65 4.45 -3.01
N GLY A 80 10.70 3.62 -3.44
CA GLY A 80 10.76 2.96 -4.75
C GLY A 80 10.78 3.98 -5.91
N ARG A 81 9.98 5.03 -5.80
CA ARG A 81 9.97 6.12 -6.79
C ARG A 81 11.28 6.91 -6.80
N TYR A 82 11.85 7.18 -5.62
CA TYR A 82 13.15 7.82 -5.51
C TYR A 82 14.24 7.03 -6.25
N LEU A 83 14.30 5.70 -6.05
CA LEU A 83 15.26 4.83 -6.71
C LEU A 83 15.03 4.79 -8.23
N LEU A 84 13.78 4.61 -8.66
CA LEU A 84 13.45 4.59 -10.08
C LEU A 84 13.86 5.89 -10.79
N ASN A 85 13.60 7.04 -10.16
CA ASN A 85 13.98 8.34 -10.70
C ASN A 85 15.50 8.49 -10.85
N ARG A 86 16.29 7.94 -9.93
CA ARG A 86 17.76 7.91 -10.08
C ARG A 86 18.18 7.07 -11.28
N ILE A 87 17.66 5.84 -11.39
CA ILE A 87 17.95 4.94 -12.51
C ILE A 87 17.59 5.59 -13.86
N LEU A 88 16.45 6.26 -13.94
CA LEU A 88 16.02 6.95 -15.16
C LEU A 88 16.94 8.13 -15.52
N ARG A 89 17.32 8.94 -14.54
CA ARG A 89 18.23 10.09 -14.74
C ARG A 89 19.60 9.66 -15.21
N GLU A 90 20.17 8.56 -14.70
CA GLU A 90 21.44 8.00 -15.17
C GLU A 90 21.37 7.61 -16.65
N GLN A 91 20.17 7.31 -17.16
CA GLN A 91 19.92 6.98 -18.56
C GLN A 91 19.46 8.18 -19.40
N GLY A 92 19.48 9.39 -18.82
CA GLY A 92 19.05 10.61 -19.49
C GLY A 92 17.52 10.71 -19.69
N VAL A 93 16.73 9.94 -18.92
CA VAL A 93 15.27 9.94 -18.99
C VAL A 93 14.70 10.75 -17.84
N ASP A 94 13.83 11.72 -18.14
CA ASP A 94 13.05 12.44 -17.15
C ASP A 94 11.79 11.63 -16.79
N ASP A 95 11.60 11.33 -15.49
CA ASP A 95 10.40 10.63 -14.99
C ASP A 95 9.10 11.34 -15.37
N PHE A 96 9.09 12.68 -15.36
CA PHE A 96 7.90 13.45 -15.75
C PHE A 96 7.51 13.30 -17.21
N SER A 97 8.42 12.87 -18.08
CA SER A 97 8.15 12.59 -19.49
C SER A 97 7.44 11.27 -19.74
N LEU A 98 7.40 10.38 -18.73
CA LEU A 98 6.81 9.05 -18.87
C LEU A 98 5.29 9.09 -18.71
N THR A 99 4.58 8.47 -19.66
CA THR A 99 3.15 8.22 -19.54
C THR A 99 2.83 7.21 -18.44
N PRO A 100 1.62 7.18 -17.87
CA PRO A 100 1.22 6.14 -16.93
C PRO A 100 1.41 4.72 -17.48
N LEU A 101 1.18 4.49 -18.78
CA LEU A 101 1.38 3.18 -19.41
C LEU A 101 2.85 2.76 -19.41
N GLN A 102 3.77 3.69 -19.69
CA GLN A 102 5.20 3.40 -19.65
C GLN A 102 5.67 3.07 -18.22
N ARG A 103 5.17 3.79 -17.21
CA ARG A 103 5.45 3.50 -15.81
C ARG A 103 4.92 2.12 -15.41
N LEU A 104 3.68 1.77 -15.78
CA LEU A 104 3.12 0.43 -15.53
C LEU A 104 3.88 -0.67 -16.26
N ALA A 105 4.38 -0.40 -17.48
CA ALA A 105 5.22 -1.35 -18.18
C ALA A 105 6.59 -1.57 -17.49
N ILE A 106 7.14 -0.55 -16.83
CA ILE A 106 8.35 -0.70 -15.99
C ILE A 106 8.04 -1.56 -14.77
N VAL A 107 6.85 -1.40 -14.17
CA VAL A 107 6.39 -2.27 -13.07
C VAL A 107 6.27 -3.71 -13.54
N GLY A 108 5.68 -3.96 -14.71
CA GLY A 108 5.49 -5.31 -15.25
C GLY A 108 4.77 -6.23 -14.26
N SER A 109 5.49 -7.21 -13.73
CA SER A 109 5.00 -8.15 -12.71
C SER A 109 5.54 -7.89 -11.30
N ALA A 110 6.35 -6.84 -11.09
CA ALA A 110 6.99 -6.57 -9.80
C ALA A 110 6.09 -5.83 -8.80
N GLY A 111 4.90 -5.38 -9.19
CA GLY A 111 3.96 -4.65 -8.34
C GLY A 111 3.44 -5.46 -7.16
N MET A 112 2.89 -4.76 -6.16
CA MET A 112 2.11 -5.36 -5.09
C MET A 112 0.82 -5.97 -5.66
N GLY A 113 0.26 -6.94 -4.92
CA GLY A 113 -0.96 -7.62 -5.36
C GLY A 113 -0.75 -8.55 -6.55
N ALA A 114 -1.79 -8.79 -7.34
CA ALA A 114 -1.79 -9.79 -8.40
C ALA A 114 -1.90 -9.24 -9.83
N LEU A 115 -2.08 -7.94 -10.01
CA LEU A 115 -2.11 -7.36 -11.35
C LEU A 115 -0.70 -7.32 -11.96
N CYS A 116 -0.61 -7.67 -13.23
CA CYS A 116 0.60 -7.57 -14.04
C CYS A 116 0.30 -6.80 -15.34
N TYR A 117 1.35 -6.26 -15.95
CA TYR A 117 1.24 -5.35 -17.09
C TYR A 117 2.12 -5.82 -18.25
N GLU A 118 1.52 -5.97 -19.44
CA GLU A 118 2.18 -6.48 -20.64
C GLU A 118 1.93 -5.60 -21.87
N PRO A 119 2.97 -5.29 -22.67
CA PRO A 119 4.35 -5.77 -22.55
C PRO A 119 5.09 -5.09 -21.40
N ALA A 120 5.85 -5.85 -20.63
CA ALA A 120 6.76 -5.31 -19.65
C ALA A 120 8.01 -4.72 -20.32
N ILE A 121 8.57 -3.67 -19.71
CA ILE A 121 9.91 -3.19 -20.02
C ILE A 121 10.88 -4.05 -19.20
N GLU A 122 11.71 -4.82 -19.90
CA GLU A 122 12.72 -5.66 -19.24
C GLU A 122 13.68 -4.77 -18.43
N THR A 123 13.68 -5.03 -17.15
CA THR A 123 14.58 -4.41 -16.21
C THR A 123 15.59 -5.48 -15.82
N THR A 124 16.82 -5.33 -16.30
CA THR A 124 17.90 -6.28 -16.00
C THR A 124 18.40 -6.08 -14.58
N ALA A 125 17.99 -6.95 -13.68
CA ALA A 125 18.69 -7.20 -12.45
C ALA A 125 18.89 -8.71 -12.34
N GLY A 126 20.09 -9.16 -12.51
CA GLY A 126 20.51 -10.51 -12.26
C GLY A 126 21.56 -10.51 -11.16
N GLY A 127 21.30 -11.20 -10.07
CA GLY A 127 22.25 -11.38 -8.99
C GLY A 127 21.56 -12.07 -7.79
N ALA A 128 22.33 -12.75 -6.97
CA ALA A 128 21.86 -13.18 -5.67
C ALA A 128 21.47 -11.96 -4.82
N LEU A 129 20.48 -12.11 -3.96
CA LEU A 129 20.14 -11.07 -2.99
C LEU A 129 21.37 -10.82 -2.10
N PRO A 130 21.88 -9.56 -2.02
CA PRO A 130 22.97 -9.25 -1.10
C PRO A 130 22.54 -9.49 0.36
N GLU A 131 23.49 -9.60 1.26
CA GLU A 131 23.22 -9.68 2.70
C GLU A 131 22.45 -8.44 3.18
N LEU A 132 21.57 -8.60 4.18
CA LEU A 132 20.71 -7.51 4.66
C LEU A 132 21.52 -6.29 5.16
N ASP A 133 22.68 -6.53 5.74
CA ASP A 133 23.59 -5.48 6.21
C ASP A 133 24.17 -4.68 5.04
N GLU A 134 24.52 -5.35 3.95
CA GLU A 134 25.01 -4.71 2.73
C GLU A 134 23.92 -3.89 2.08
N LEU A 135 22.68 -4.42 2.00
CA LEU A 135 21.53 -3.68 1.45
C LEU A 135 21.19 -2.47 2.30
N GLN A 136 21.23 -2.56 3.63
CA GLN A 136 21.00 -1.43 4.49
C GLN A 136 22.08 -0.36 4.32
N GLN A 137 23.35 -0.75 4.30
CA GLN A 137 24.45 0.21 4.12
C GLN A 137 24.34 0.89 2.76
N LEU A 138 24.09 0.13 1.70
CA LEU A 138 23.87 0.66 0.36
C LEU A 138 22.69 1.66 0.32
N ALA A 139 21.58 1.31 0.99
CA ALA A 139 20.43 2.21 1.08
C ALA A 139 20.76 3.54 1.77
N LEU A 140 21.51 3.49 2.88
CA LEU A 140 21.95 4.69 3.60
C LEU A 140 22.92 5.54 2.75
N ASP A 141 23.83 4.92 2.02
CA ASP A 141 24.81 5.63 1.18
C ASP A 141 24.12 6.28 -0.04
N VAL A 142 23.16 5.59 -0.65
CA VAL A 142 22.33 6.14 -1.74
C VAL A 142 21.46 7.30 -1.24
N LEU A 143 20.80 7.15 -0.08
CA LEU A 143 19.97 8.22 0.51
C LEU A 143 20.77 9.43 0.99
N SER A 144 22.02 9.21 1.43
CA SER A 144 22.93 10.29 1.86
C SER A 144 23.68 10.93 0.69
N GLU A 145 23.40 10.54 -0.55
CA GLU A 145 24.08 10.99 -1.78
C GLU A 145 25.60 10.75 -1.79
N LYS A 146 26.10 9.85 -0.93
CA LYS A 146 27.51 9.46 -0.89
C LYS A 146 27.88 8.55 -2.05
N GLN A 147 26.91 7.82 -2.58
CA GLN A 147 27.08 6.89 -3.68
C GLN A 147 25.96 7.08 -4.70
N THR A 148 26.32 7.08 -5.98
CA THR A 148 25.34 7.14 -7.08
C THR A 148 24.97 5.76 -7.60
N GLU A 149 25.90 4.81 -7.55
CA GLU A 149 25.71 3.44 -7.99
C GLU A 149 24.89 2.61 -6.98
N GLY A 150 24.20 1.56 -7.47
CA GLY A 150 23.47 0.60 -6.63
C GLY A 150 21.98 0.92 -6.42
N ALA A 151 21.47 2.02 -6.96
CA ALA A 151 20.04 2.32 -6.94
C ALA A 151 19.20 1.23 -7.64
N ASP A 152 19.74 0.61 -8.68
CA ASP A 152 19.18 -0.51 -9.41
C ASP A 152 19.09 -1.76 -8.53
N VAL A 153 20.16 -2.13 -7.83
CA VAL A 153 20.16 -3.26 -6.89
C VAL A 153 19.08 -3.07 -5.83
N LEU A 154 18.98 -1.89 -5.23
CA LEU A 154 17.96 -1.58 -4.23
C LEU A 154 16.55 -1.62 -4.82
N TYR A 155 16.34 -1.03 -6.00
CA TYR A 155 15.03 -1.00 -6.65
C TYR A 155 14.51 -2.40 -6.96
N TYR A 156 15.36 -3.25 -7.53
CA TYR A 156 14.95 -4.62 -7.88
C TYR A 156 14.69 -5.50 -6.68
N ASN A 157 15.44 -5.32 -5.60
CA ASN A 157 15.24 -6.09 -4.37
C ASN A 157 14.12 -5.55 -3.50
N SER A 158 13.72 -4.27 -3.64
CA SER A 158 12.59 -3.71 -2.89
C SER A 158 11.22 -4.04 -3.49
N GLY A 159 11.18 -4.45 -4.77
CA GLY A 159 9.94 -4.49 -5.52
C GLY A 159 9.25 -3.12 -5.53
N ASN A 160 8.01 -3.07 -5.99
CA ASN A 160 7.21 -1.84 -5.95
C ASN A 160 6.36 -1.78 -4.65
N SER A 161 6.94 -2.16 -3.51
CA SER A 161 6.29 -2.02 -2.21
C SER A 161 6.24 -0.55 -1.81
N GLY A 162 5.06 -0.08 -1.42
CA GLY A 162 4.83 1.32 -1.04
C GLY A 162 5.60 1.78 0.21
N GLY A 163 5.57 3.10 0.46
CA GLY A 163 6.15 3.73 1.64
C GLY A 163 7.54 4.35 1.44
N CYS A 164 7.96 5.18 2.40
CA CYS A 164 9.15 6.01 2.29
C CYS A 164 10.44 5.35 2.79
N ARG A 165 10.35 4.36 3.70
CA ARG A 165 11.53 3.69 4.25
C ARG A 165 12.14 2.69 3.29
N PRO A 166 13.48 2.54 3.29
CA PRO A 166 14.18 1.50 2.56
C PRO A 166 13.69 0.12 2.97
N LYS A 167 13.61 -0.80 2.01
CA LYS A 167 13.11 -2.15 2.25
C LYS A 167 13.58 -3.13 1.19
N CYS A 168 13.49 -4.41 1.48
CA CYS A 168 13.67 -5.46 0.47
C CYS A 168 12.62 -6.56 0.62
N LEU A 169 12.47 -7.34 -0.45
CA LEU A 169 11.68 -8.56 -0.45
C LEU A 169 12.62 -9.74 -0.22
N LEU A 170 12.29 -10.59 0.74
CA LEU A 170 13.06 -11.77 1.09
C LEU A 170 12.15 -12.99 1.05
N HIS A 171 12.57 -14.03 0.29
CA HIS A 171 11.93 -15.33 0.38
C HIS A 171 12.73 -16.21 1.35
N GLN A 172 12.14 -16.59 2.46
CA GLN A 172 12.79 -17.41 3.48
C GLN A 172 11.77 -18.32 4.18
N ASP A 173 12.17 -19.56 4.44
CA ASP A 173 11.34 -20.57 5.11
C ASP A 173 9.99 -20.82 4.40
N GLY A 174 9.99 -20.75 3.04
CA GLY A 174 8.78 -20.91 2.23
C GLY A 174 7.79 -19.75 2.29
N LYS A 175 8.17 -18.62 2.86
CA LYS A 175 7.35 -17.42 3.00
C LYS A 175 8.01 -16.22 2.35
N ASP A 176 7.17 -15.30 1.88
CA ASP A 176 7.61 -14.02 1.34
C ASP A 176 7.51 -12.93 2.42
N TRP A 177 8.61 -12.26 2.66
CA TRP A 177 8.75 -11.22 3.69
C TRP A 177 9.05 -9.88 3.06
N LEU A 178 8.47 -8.82 3.64
CA LEU A 178 8.89 -7.44 3.45
C LEU A 178 9.79 -7.08 4.64
N VAL A 179 11.08 -6.84 4.36
CA VAL A 179 12.07 -6.46 5.38
C VAL A 179 12.31 -4.97 5.28
N LYS A 180 12.12 -4.24 6.37
CA LYS A 180 12.36 -2.79 6.43
C LYS A 180 13.73 -2.46 7.00
N PHE A 181 14.37 -1.48 6.40
CA PHE A 181 15.62 -0.88 6.84
C PHE A 181 15.37 0.52 7.41
N ARG A 182 16.28 0.99 8.26
CA ARG A 182 16.21 2.35 8.75
C ARG A 182 16.50 3.36 7.64
N HIS A 183 15.85 4.51 7.70
CA HIS A 183 16.20 5.69 6.90
C HIS A 183 17.30 6.50 7.63
N THR A 184 17.91 7.47 6.97
CA THR A 184 18.97 8.32 7.53
C THR A 184 18.54 9.11 8.75
N TYR A 185 17.26 9.44 8.89
CA TYR A 185 16.67 10.17 10.02
C TYR A 185 16.07 9.25 11.11
N ASP A 186 15.97 7.95 10.85
CA ASP A 186 15.42 7.01 11.83
C ASP A 186 16.43 6.70 12.95
N PRO A 187 15.99 6.43 14.18
CA PRO A 187 16.82 5.91 15.23
C PRO A 187 17.35 4.51 14.87
N ALA A 188 18.43 4.09 15.57
CA ALA A 188 19.07 2.81 15.28
C ALA A 188 18.16 1.59 15.53
N ASP A 189 17.25 1.71 16.48
CA ASP A 189 16.32 0.67 16.95
C ASP A 189 14.92 0.74 16.30
N ILE A 190 14.77 1.46 15.19
CA ILE A 190 13.46 1.65 14.52
C ILE A 190 12.79 0.32 14.19
N GLY A 191 13.54 -0.71 13.79
CA GLY A 191 13.00 -2.03 13.51
C GLY A 191 12.44 -2.74 14.74
N GLU A 192 13.11 -2.60 15.88
CA GLU A 192 12.65 -3.12 17.17
C GLU A 192 11.40 -2.38 17.64
N GLN A 193 11.37 -1.05 17.48
CA GLN A 193 10.20 -0.24 17.78
C GLN A 193 9.01 -0.67 16.96
N GLU A 194 9.16 -0.82 15.62
CA GLU A 194 8.08 -1.24 14.75
C GLU A 194 7.56 -2.64 15.14
N TYR A 195 8.46 -3.58 15.41
CA TYR A 195 8.09 -4.91 15.90
C TYR A 195 7.27 -4.83 17.20
N ARG A 196 7.73 -4.06 18.19
CA ARG A 196 7.04 -3.88 19.47
C ARG A 196 5.63 -3.32 19.30
N TYR A 197 5.45 -2.28 18.49
CA TYR A 197 4.14 -1.67 18.26
C TYR A 197 3.21 -2.59 17.46
N MET A 198 3.73 -3.39 16.53
CA MET A 198 2.95 -4.42 15.85
C MET A 198 2.47 -5.50 16.82
N GLN A 199 3.34 -5.99 17.74
CA GLN A 199 2.94 -6.95 18.77
C GLN A 199 1.93 -6.33 19.76
N LEU A 200 2.08 -5.06 20.08
CA LEU A 200 1.12 -4.31 20.89
C LEU A 200 -0.25 -4.24 20.22
N ALA A 201 -0.29 -3.96 18.92
CA ALA A 201 -1.53 -3.95 18.14
C ALA A 201 -2.23 -5.34 18.15
N ALA A 202 -1.46 -6.42 18.01
CA ALA A 202 -2.00 -7.78 18.12
C ALA A 202 -2.64 -8.04 19.50
N ARG A 203 -2.02 -7.59 20.59
CA ARG A 203 -2.59 -7.68 21.94
C ARG A 203 -3.86 -6.83 22.10
N CYS A 204 -3.99 -5.74 21.33
CA CYS A 204 -5.21 -4.95 21.24
C CYS A 204 -6.31 -5.60 20.37
N GLY A 205 -6.14 -6.85 19.95
CA GLY A 205 -7.09 -7.59 19.12
C GLY A 205 -7.17 -7.12 17.67
N ILE A 206 -6.10 -6.49 17.16
CA ILE A 206 -5.97 -6.08 15.76
C ILE A 206 -5.29 -7.21 14.98
N GLU A 207 -5.90 -7.61 13.87
CA GLU A 207 -5.28 -8.57 12.96
C GLU A 207 -4.06 -7.94 12.28
N ILE A 208 -2.87 -8.54 12.49
CA ILE A 208 -1.61 -8.17 11.88
C ILE A 208 -1.03 -9.35 11.08
N PRO A 209 -0.15 -9.13 10.10
CA PRO A 209 0.60 -10.21 9.49
C PRO A 209 1.59 -10.81 10.49
N GLU A 210 2.10 -12.00 10.22
CA GLU A 210 3.22 -12.54 10.97
C GLU A 210 4.41 -11.57 10.88
N CYS A 211 4.98 -11.23 12.03
CA CYS A 211 6.12 -10.30 12.14
C CYS A 211 7.26 -10.92 12.90
N ARG A 212 8.49 -10.60 12.52
CA ARG A 212 9.70 -11.03 13.22
C ARG A 212 10.81 -9.98 13.15
N LEU A 213 11.80 -10.10 14.03
CA LEU A 213 13.07 -9.36 13.94
C LEU A 213 14.14 -10.28 13.35
N ILE A 214 14.62 -9.96 12.15
CA ILE A 214 15.77 -10.65 11.55
C ILE A 214 17.04 -10.02 12.10
N GLN A 215 18.00 -10.85 12.52
CA GLN A 215 19.26 -10.42 13.16
C GLN A 215 19.04 -9.48 14.38
N GLY A 216 17.87 -9.56 15.05
CA GLY A 216 17.52 -8.75 16.20
C GLY A 216 17.24 -7.27 15.92
N ARG A 217 17.26 -6.80 14.66
CA ARG A 217 17.16 -5.37 14.31
C ARG A 217 16.29 -5.06 13.09
N TYR A 218 16.17 -5.97 12.12
CA TYR A 218 15.38 -5.74 10.93
C TYR A 218 13.95 -6.19 11.15
N PHE A 219 13.02 -5.25 11.12
CA PHE A 219 11.61 -5.59 11.13
C PHE A 219 11.24 -6.29 9.83
N ALA A 220 10.63 -7.45 9.94
CA ALA A 220 10.13 -8.21 8.83
C ALA A 220 8.66 -8.56 9.03
N SER A 221 7.86 -8.33 8.00
CA SER A 221 6.43 -8.62 7.96
C SER A 221 6.15 -9.59 6.82
N GLN A 222 5.42 -10.67 7.08
CA GLN A 222 4.99 -11.60 6.04
C GLN A 222 4.05 -10.88 5.07
N ARG A 223 4.28 -11.09 3.78
CA ARG A 223 3.41 -10.51 2.75
C ARG A 223 2.03 -11.17 2.77
N PHE A 224 1.01 -10.37 3.03
CA PHE A 224 -0.39 -10.82 3.03
C PHE A 224 -1.00 -10.90 1.62
N ASP A 225 -0.33 -10.32 0.62
CA ASP A 225 -0.71 -10.40 -0.79
C ASP A 225 -0.13 -11.64 -1.51
N ARG A 226 0.26 -12.63 -0.72
CA ARG A 226 0.69 -13.95 -1.15
C ARG A 226 -0.04 -15.04 -0.37
N THR A 227 -0.42 -16.11 -1.05
CA THR A 227 -0.88 -17.33 -0.38
C THR A 227 0.33 -18.11 0.18
N GLU A 228 0.06 -19.11 1.02
CA GLU A 228 1.11 -20.03 1.50
C GLU A 228 1.84 -20.77 0.36
N ARG A 229 1.22 -20.85 -0.82
CA ARG A 229 1.81 -21.45 -2.02
C ARG A 229 2.56 -20.43 -2.89
N GLY A 230 2.68 -19.17 -2.43
CA GLY A 230 3.32 -18.08 -3.17
C GLY A 230 2.45 -17.47 -4.28
N GLU A 231 1.17 -17.88 -4.42
CA GLU A 231 0.26 -17.28 -5.39
C GLU A 231 -0.08 -15.84 -4.99
N ARG A 232 -0.20 -14.98 -5.98
CA ARG A 232 -0.49 -13.56 -5.78
C ARG A 232 -1.98 -13.34 -5.47
N ILE A 233 -2.26 -12.49 -4.49
CA ILE A 233 -3.62 -12.08 -4.13
C ILE A 233 -3.84 -10.64 -4.61
N HIS A 234 -4.98 -10.37 -5.26
CA HIS A 234 -5.31 -9.01 -5.65
C HIS A 234 -5.56 -8.13 -4.43
N VAL A 235 -4.99 -6.94 -4.45
CA VAL A 235 -5.11 -5.95 -3.37
C VAL A 235 -5.50 -4.60 -3.93
N ALA A 236 -6.18 -3.80 -3.11
CA ALA A 236 -6.47 -2.40 -3.38
C ALA A 236 -6.43 -1.61 -2.07
N THR A 237 -5.73 -0.47 -2.05
CA THR A 237 -5.75 0.43 -0.91
C THR A 237 -7.05 1.24 -0.86
N ALA A 238 -7.40 1.77 0.31
CA ALA A 238 -8.51 2.69 0.43
C ALA A 238 -8.31 3.96 -0.41
N ALA A 239 -7.06 4.44 -0.53
CA ALA A 239 -6.73 5.58 -1.40
C ALA A 239 -7.08 5.30 -2.87
N ALA A 240 -6.74 4.11 -3.36
CA ALA A 240 -7.07 3.69 -4.71
C ALA A 240 -8.58 3.51 -4.91
N LEU A 241 -9.25 2.80 -3.98
CA LEU A 241 -10.69 2.55 -4.08
C LEU A 241 -11.54 3.82 -4.01
N LEU A 242 -11.15 4.78 -3.18
CA LEU A 242 -11.85 6.05 -3.01
C LEU A 242 -11.41 7.11 -4.02
N THR A 243 -10.40 6.84 -4.83
CA THR A 243 -9.79 7.82 -5.75
C THR A 243 -9.34 9.07 -4.99
N GLU A 244 -8.61 8.87 -3.88
CA GLU A 244 -8.18 9.94 -2.98
C GLU A 244 -6.65 10.08 -2.94
N SER A 245 -6.19 11.35 -2.95
CA SER A 245 -4.78 11.66 -2.71
C SER A 245 -4.45 11.52 -1.23
N ILE A 246 -3.22 11.07 -0.94
CA ILE A 246 -2.66 11.13 0.41
C ILE A 246 -1.93 12.45 0.69
N ASN A 247 -1.80 13.32 -0.30
CA ASN A 247 -1.15 14.62 -0.16
C ASN A 247 -1.85 15.70 -1.02
N PRO A 248 -2.66 16.61 -0.41
CA PRO A 248 -3.06 16.59 0.99
C PRO A 248 -4.05 15.45 1.30
N PRO A 249 -3.99 14.87 2.49
CA PRO A 249 -4.94 13.84 2.89
C PRO A 249 -6.34 14.43 3.06
N LYS A 250 -7.37 13.64 2.70
CA LYS A 250 -8.77 14.06 2.78
C LYS A 250 -9.67 13.00 3.39
N THR A 251 -9.12 11.84 3.67
CA THR A 251 -9.87 10.70 4.18
C THR A 251 -10.34 10.93 5.62
N ASP A 252 -11.51 10.40 5.95
CA ASP A 252 -12.05 10.35 7.30
C ASP A 252 -12.31 8.88 7.69
N TYR A 253 -12.09 8.53 8.95
CA TYR A 253 -12.34 7.17 9.43
C TYR A 253 -13.79 6.73 9.28
N LYS A 254 -14.76 7.65 9.33
CA LYS A 254 -16.15 7.33 8.98
C LYS A 254 -16.26 6.78 7.55
N THR A 255 -15.50 7.35 6.60
CA THR A 255 -15.45 6.86 5.22
C THR A 255 -14.80 5.50 5.14
N LEU A 256 -13.67 5.26 5.86
CA LEU A 256 -12.99 3.96 5.91
C LEU A 256 -13.88 2.88 6.53
N LEU A 257 -14.57 3.19 7.62
CA LEU A 257 -15.52 2.30 8.27
C LEU A 257 -16.67 1.93 7.33
N SER A 258 -17.24 2.94 6.65
CA SER A 258 -18.32 2.75 5.67
C SER A 258 -17.85 1.92 4.46
N LEU A 259 -16.66 2.21 3.93
CA LEU A 259 -16.03 1.44 2.85
C LEU A 259 -15.83 -0.02 3.26
N THR A 260 -15.30 -0.23 4.47
CA THR A 260 -15.09 -1.58 5.01
C THR A 260 -16.40 -2.35 5.09
N GLY A 261 -17.44 -1.74 5.63
CA GLY A 261 -18.77 -2.37 5.75
C GLY A 261 -19.39 -2.67 4.38
N TRP A 262 -19.29 -1.75 3.45
CA TRP A 262 -19.82 -1.92 2.10
C TRP A 262 -19.08 -2.99 1.31
N LEU A 263 -17.74 -2.98 1.37
CA LEU A 263 -16.89 -3.86 0.57
C LEU A 263 -16.87 -5.29 1.10
N THR A 264 -16.77 -5.46 2.42
CA THR A 264 -16.61 -6.76 3.06
C THR A 264 -17.94 -7.40 3.52
N GLN A 265 -18.96 -6.57 3.74
CA GLN A 265 -20.25 -6.97 4.30
C GLN A 265 -20.12 -7.78 5.61
N SER A 266 -19.11 -7.44 6.41
CA SER A 266 -18.76 -8.13 7.66
C SER A 266 -18.66 -7.17 8.84
N PRO A 267 -19.56 -7.25 9.82
CA PRO A 267 -19.46 -6.44 11.03
C PRO A 267 -18.15 -6.65 11.79
N GLN A 268 -17.59 -7.86 11.74
CA GLN A 268 -16.31 -8.17 12.37
C GLN A 268 -15.15 -7.39 11.75
N GLN A 269 -15.14 -7.25 10.43
CA GLN A 269 -14.11 -6.46 9.74
C GLN A 269 -14.31 -4.96 9.94
N VAL A 270 -15.55 -4.50 10.10
CA VAL A 270 -15.84 -3.12 10.52
C VAL A 270 -15.30 -2.87 11.93
N GLU A 271 -15.48 -3.80 12.87
CA GLU A 271 -14.88 -3.70 14.21
C GLU A 271 -13.35 -3.70 14.14
N GLN A 272 -12.74 -4.50 13.27
CA GLN A 272 -11.30 -4.44 13.03
C GLN A 272 -10.82 -3.08 12.54
N MET A 273 -11.55 -2.43 11.62
CA MET A 273 -11.23 -1.08 11.17
C MET A 273 -11.40 -0.06 12.31
N PHE A 274 -12.44 -0.21 13.14
CA PHE A 274 -12.66 0.64 14.31
C PHE A 274 -11.52 0.49 15.34
N ARG A 275 -11.07 -0.75 15.63
CA ARG A 275 -9.91 -0.99 16.49
C ARG A 275 -8.64 -0.33 15.96
N ARG A 276 -8.41 -0.37 14.65
CA ARG A 276 -7.26 0.32 14.03
C ARG A 276 -7.33 1.83 14.20
N MET A 277 -8.52 2.44 14.00
CA MET A 277 -8.74 3.85 14.28
C MET A 277 -8.37 4.20 15.72
N VAL A 278 -8.94 3.47 16.69
CA VAL A 278 -8.69 3.71 18.12
C VAL A 278 -7.21 3.56 18.44
N TYR A 279 -6.56 2.51 17.93
CA TYR A 279 -5.14 2.25 18.15
C TYR A 279 -4.26 3.37 17.58
N ASN A 280 -4.46 3.74 16.30
CA ASN A 280 -3.70 4.83 15.68
C ASN A 280 -3.83 6.14 16.45
N VAL A 281 -5.03 6.47 16.89
CA VAL A 281 -5.27 7.69 17.69
C VAL A 281 -4.54 7.62 19.03
N LEU A 282 -4.62 6.50 19.74
CA LEU A 282 -4.05 6.36 21.07
C LEU A 282 -2.52 6.26 21.11
N ILE A 283 -1.90 5.71 20.06
CA ILE A 283 -0.43 5.69 19.94
C ILE A 283 0.14 6.90 19.20
N GLU A 284 -0.70 7.87 18.83
CA GLU A 284 -0.32 9.03 18.02
C GLU A 284 0.34 8.65 16.67
N ASN A 285 -0.15 7.60 16.01
CA ASN A 285 0.24 7.30 14.63
C ASN A 285 -0.48 8.26 13.68
N LYS A 286 0.05 9.45 13.49
CA LYS A 286 -0.54 10.50 12.62
C LYS A 286 -0.20 10.34 11.14
N ASP A 287 0.57 9.30 10.77
CA ASP A 287 0.81 8.91 9.37
C ASP A 287 -0.20 7.86 8.88
N ASP A 288 -1.40 7.88 9.43
CA ASP A 288 -2.51 6.96 9.18
C ASP A 288 -3.28 7.29 7.89
N HIS A 289 -2.55 7.53 6.79
CA HIS A 289 -3.14 7.90 5.51
C HIS A 289 -3.84 6.71 4.81
N ALA A 290 -4.71 7.02 3.83
CA ALA A 290 -5.57 6.04 3.16
C ALA A 290 -4.84 4.87 2.45
N LYS A 291 -3.55 5.00 2.11
CA LYS A 291 -2.74 3.89 1.58
C LYS A 291 -2.38 2.84 2.63
N ASN A 292 -2.47 3.16 3.93
CA ASN A 292 -2.19 2.21 5.02
C ASN A 292 -3.39 1.30 5.34
N PHE A 293 -4.48 1.42 4.59
CA PHE A 293 -5.68 0.58 4.71
C PHE A 293 -5.91 -0.16 3.41
N THR A 294 -5.57 -1.47 3.40
CA THR A 294 -5.65 -2.32 2.21
C THR A 294 -6.78 -3.33 2.33
N PHE A 295 -7.37 -3.66 1.20
CA PHE A 295 -8.35 -4.74 1.05
C PHE A 295 -7.82 -5.82 0.10
N LEU A 296 -8.21 -7.07 0.34
CA LEU A 296 -7.82 -8.25 -0.41
C LEU A 296 -9.02 -8.84 -1.14
N TRP A 297 -8.84 -9.26 -2.39
CA TRP A 297 -9.80 -10.12 -3.07
C TRP A 297 -9.38 -11.58 -2.91
N ARG A 298 -10.10 -12.31 -2.07
CA ARG A 298 -9.80 -13.71 -1.79
C ARG A 298 -11.09 -14.53 -1.71
N GLU A 299 -11.12 -15.71 -2.34
CA GLU A 299 -12.27 -16.63 -2.30
C GLU A 299 -13.58 -15.97 -2.74
N GLY A 300 -13.52 -15.14 -3.80
CA GLY A 300 -14.69 -14.46 -4.36
C GLY A 300 -15.25 -13.32 -3.49
N LYS A 301 -14.48 -12.82 -2.50
CA LYS A 301 -14.92 -11.75 -1.59
C LYS A 301 -13.79 -10.78 -1.30
N TRP A 302 -14.17 -9.52 -1.08
CA TRP A 302 -13.28 -8.52 -0.51
C TRP A 302 -13.16 -8.72 1.00
N ARG A 303 -11.95 -8.57 1.51
CA ARG A 303 -11.62 -8.66 2.94
C ARG A 303 -10.67 -7.53 3.31
N LEU A 304 -10.77 -7.03 4.53
CA LEU A 304 -9.78 -6.11 5.07
C LEU A 304 -8.44 -6.87 5.23
N ALA A 305 -7.34 -6.32 4.70
CA ALA A 305 -6.02 -6.91 4.89
C ALA A 305 -5.57 -6.80 6.35
N PRO A 306 -4.65 -7.64 6.82
CA PRO A 306 -3.98 -7.43 8.11
C PRO A 306 -3.40 -6.01 8.19
N ALA A 307 -3.39 -5.43 9.39
CA ALA A 307 -2.89 -4.07 9.62
C ALA A 307 -1.36 -4.01 9.55
N TYR A 308 -0.82 -2.91 9.06
CA TYR A 308 0.61 -2.65 8.93
C TYR A 308 0.90 -1.16 9.15
N ASP A 309 2.17 -0.79 9.27
CA ASP A 309 2.63 0.58 9.53
C ASP A 309 1.98 1.22 10.77
N LEU A 310 1.88 0.43 11.86
CA LEU A 310 1.30 0.82 13.15
C LEU A 310 2.41 1.29 14.10
N LEU A 311 3.06 2.42 13.78
CA LEU A 311 4.13 3.01 14.56
C LEU A 311 3.77 4.46 14.92
N PRO A 312 4.06 4.97 16.13
CA PRO A 312 3.89 6.37 16.45
C PRO A 312 4.57 7.29 15.44
N CYS A 313 3.85 8.31 14.99
CA CYS A 313 4.33 9.36 14.11
C CYS A 313 3.69 10.68 14.55
N ILE A 314 4.35 11.39 15.49
CA ILE A 314 3.76 12.57 16.13
C ILE A 314 3.71 13.80 15.21
N ASP A 315 4.61 13.88 14.25
CA ASP A 315 4.66 15.02 13.32
C ASP A 315 3.49 14.99 12.33
N GLY A 316 3.14 13.81 11.82
CA GLY A 316 1.98 13.59 10.96
C GLY A 316 1.80 14.62 9.86
N TYR A 317 0.53 14.95 9.56
CA TYR A 317 0.18 16.03 8.64
C TYR A 317 -0.05 17.33 9.44
N HIS A 318 0.99 18.17 9.57
CA HIS A 318 0.95 19.41 10.37
C HIS A 318 0.54 19.17 11.84
N GLY A 319 1.01 18.10 12.45
CA GLY A 319 0.68 17.72 13.83
C GLY A 319 -0.71 17.10 14.00
N GLN A 320 -1.38 16.75 12.91
CA GLN A 320 -2.68 16.11 12.88
C GLN A 320 -2.62 14.71 12.24
N HIS A 321 -3.61 13.88 12.52
CA HIS A 321 -3.82 12.63 11.80
C HIS A 321 -4.07 12.88 10.33
N ALA A 322 -3.46 12.07 9.45
CA ALA A 322 -3.71 12.11 8.02
C ALA A 322 -5.15 11.67 7.71
N THR A 323 -5.71 10.75 8.51
CA THR A 323 -7.13 10.39 8.45
C THR A 323 -7.86 11.01 9.61
N SER A 324 -8.77 11.95 9.34
CA SER A 324 -9.59 12.60 10.38
C SER A 324 -10.59 11.63 11.01
N VAL A 325 -11.09 11.96 12.21
CA VAL A 325 -12.21 11.27 12.85
C VAL A 325 -13.33 12.28 13.03
N MET A 326 -14.44 12.08 12.34
CA MET A 326 -15.57 13.03 12.32
C MET A 326 -15.14 14.46 11.96
N GLY A 327 -14.22 14.59 10.99
CA GLY A 327 -13.67 15.84 10.50
C GLY A 327 -12.60 16.48 11.39
N LYS A 328 -12.14 15.79 12.45
CA LYS A 328 -11.13 16.30 13.38
C LYS A 328 -9.79 15.59 13.18
N GLY A 329 -8.74 16.35 12.96
CA GLY A 329 -7.37 15.84 12.84
C GLY A 329 -6.70 15.49 14.18
N ASN A 330 -7.24 15.98 15.30
CA ASN A 330 -6.88 15.61 16.68
C ASN A 330 -8.16 15.20 17.41
N PRO A 331 -8.66 13.97 17.23
CA PRO A 331 -9.94 13.54 17.74
C PRO A 331 -9.90 13.26 19.24
N THR A 332 -11.07 13.39 19.86
CA THR A 332 -11.35 12.97 21.24
C THR A 332 -11.97 11.56 21.26
N GLU A 333 -12.09 10.99 22.46
CA GLU A 333 -12.80 9.72 22.65
C GLU A 333 -14.26 9.78 22.17
N ASN A 334 -14.96 10.90 22.43
CA ASN A 334 -16.32 11.08 21.95
C ASN A 334 -16.42 11.09 20.42
N ASP A 335 -15.41 11.62 19.73
CA ASP A 335 -15.36 11.61 18.26
C ASP A 335 -15.19 10.18 17.73
N MET A 336 -14.35 9.36 18.38
CA MET A 336 -14.20 7.96 18.03
C MET A 336 -15.51 7.17 18.26
N ILE A 337 -16.19 7.39 19.38
CA ILE A 337 -17.50 6.78 19.66
C ILE A 337 -18.50 7.18 18.58
N ALA A 338 -18.60 8.47 18.26
CA ALA A 338 -19.51 8.97 17.23
C ALA A 338 -19.21 8.37 15.84
N ALA A 339 -17.94 8.17 15.49
CA ALA A 339 -17.55 7.46 14.26
C ALA A 339 -18.07 6.02 14.27
N GLY A 340 -17.95 5.30 15.38
CA GLY A 340 -18.49 3.95 15.55
C GLY A 340 -20.01 3.90 15.41
N GLU A 341 -20.74 4.82 16.08
CA GLU A 341 -22.20 4.89 16.01
C GLU A 341 -22.70 5.15 14.57
N SER A 342 -21.95 5.92 13.79
CA SER A 342 -22.30 6.23 12.38
C SER A 342 -22.38 4.99 11.49
N ILE A 343 -21.78 3.87 11.91
CA ILE A 343 -21.75 2.58 11.18
C ILE A 343 -22.28 1.42 12.02
N ARG A 344 -23.12 1.73 13.02
CA ARG A 344 -23.85 0.76 13.87
C ARG A 344 -22.99 -0.01 14.90
N ILE A 345 -21.82 0.46 15.27
CA ILE A 345 -21.16 0.08 16.52
C ILE A 345 -21.79 0.95 17.62
N ASN A 346 -22.57 0.36 18.53
CA ASN A 346 -23.22 1.16 19.57
C ASN A 346 -22.20 1.77 20.53
N ALA A 347 -22.58 2.88 21.19
CA ALA A 347 -21.68 3.65 22.06
C ALA A 347 -21.03 2.81 23.16
N HIS A 348 -21.79 1.87 23.77
CA HIS A 348 -21.28 0.97 24.81
C HIS A 348 -20.14 0.08 24.27
N ARG A 349 -20.34 -0.54 23.08
CA ARG A 349 -19.32 -1.38 22.44
C ARG A 349 -18.10 -0.55 22.02
N GLY A 350 -18.34 0.63 21.44
CA GLY A 350 -17.26 1.58 21.08
C GLY A 350 -16.41 1.96 22.30
N LYS A 351 -17.05 2.31 23.41
CA LYS A 351 -16.36 2.62 24.68
C LYS A 351 -15.59 1.43 25.21
N GLN A 352 -16.20 0.24 25.22
CA GLN A 352 -15.54 -0.99 25.65
C GLN A 352 -14.24 -1.24 24.86
N ILE A 353 -14.29 -1.13 23.53
CA ILE A 353 -13.09 -1.33 22.68
C ILE A 353 -12.02 -0.27 23.01
N ILE A 354 -12.39 0.99 23.22
CA ILE A 354 -11.45 2.05 23.59
C ILE A 354 -10.77 1.71 24.91
N ASP A 355 -11.53 1.27 25.92
CA ASP A 355 -11.01 0.93 27.24
C ASP A 355 -10.11 -0.33 27.19
N GLU A 356 -10.49 -1.36 26.41
CA GLU A 356 -9.67 -2.55 26.15
C GLU A 356 -8.29 -2.13 25.60
N ILE A 357 -8.26 -1.29 24.55
CA ILE A 357 -7.02 -0.86 23.90
C ILE A 357 -6.19 0.04 24.82
N LYS A 358 -6.82 0.99 25.54
CA LYS A 358 -6.14 1.83 26.54
C LYS A 358 -5.45 1.00 27.62
N GLY A 359 -6.16 -0.01 28.16
CA GLY A 359 -5.60 -0.90 29.18
C GLY A 359 -4.33 -1.59 28.67
N VAL A 360 -4.38 -2.18 27.49
CA VAL A 360 -3.22 -2.86 26.89
C VAL A 360 -2.04 -1.91 26.65
N ILE A 361 -2.31 -0.67 26.20
CA ILE A 361 -1.25 0.32 25.95
C ILE A 361 -0.62 0.79 27.27
N THR A 362 -1.42 0.98 28.32
CA THR A 362 -0.92 1.48 29.63
C THR A 362 -0.09 0.42 30.37
N ASP A 363 -0.40 -0.87 30.19
CA ASP A 363 0.28 -2.00 30.83
C ASP A 363 1.59 -2.41 30.13
N ASN A 364 2.02 -1.68 29.09
CA ASN A 364 3.21 -1.99 28.28
C ASN A 364 4.31 -0.95 28.43
#